data_c30c747eb33e4bdc297704b5ed891152
#
_entry.id   c30c747eb33e4bdc297704b5ed891152
#
_cell.length_a   1.000
_cell.length_b   1.000
_cell.length_c   1.000
_cell.angle_alpha   90.00
_cell.angle_beta   90.00
_cell.angle_gamma   90.00
#
_symmetry.space_group_name_H-M   'P 1'
#
loop_
_entity.id
_entity.type
_entity.pdbx_description
1 polymer ?
#
loop_
_entity_poly.entity_id
_entity_poly.type
_entity_poly.pdbx_seq_one_letter_code
_entity_poly.pdbx_strand_id
1 'polypeptide(L)'
;MIEARDLVMDYTAGMARVQADHSVTGVMPRGAGTGGSHPYAAGGTGYAMPAVHTLALNHVNFDLAPGETVAVMGPSGSGKSTLLHALAGIIRPTSGTVTFQGANLTAMSDADRTKLRRGAFGFVFQSGQLLPELPAVENIALPMMLDGADYRSATDAAMLWLERL
;
A
#
# COMPACT_ATOMS: atom_id res chain seq x y z
N MET A 1 -17.71 12.23 4.84
CA MET A 1 -16.80 13.26 4.32
C MET A 1 -15.37 12.72 4.39
N ILE A 2 -14.61 12.86 3.31
CA ILE A 2 -13.16 12.58 3.26
C ILE A 2 -12.48 13.89 2.91
N GLU A 3 -11.41 14.20 3.60
CA GLU A 3 -10.57 15.36 3.32
C GLU A 3 -9.11 14.94 3.25
N ALA A 4 -8.39 15.47 2.28
CA ALA A 4 -6.95 15.33 2.18
C ALA A 4 -6.30 16.70 2.04
N ARG A 5 -5.20 16.91 2.74
CA ARG A 5 -4.47 18.18 2.74
C ARG A 5 -2.99 17.92 2.55
N ASP A 6 -2.46 18.58 1.53
CA ASP A 6 -1.03 18.65 1.25
C ASP A 6 -0.39 17.26 1.11
N LEU A 7 -1.08 16.31 0.44
CA LEU A 7 -0.60 14.94 0.31
C LEU A 7 0.63 14.87 -0.59
N VAL A 8 1.69 14.31 -0.04
CA VAL A 8 2.90 13.93 -0.78
C VAL A 8 3.11 12.43 -0.66
N MET A 9 3.39 11.77 -1.78
CA MET A 9 3.81 10.37 -1.81
C MET A 9 5.05 10.22 -2.66
N ASP A 10 6.17 9.99 -1.96
CA ASP A 10 7.48 9.75 -2.55
C ASP A 10 7.89 8.29 -2.31
N TYR A 11 7.85 7.47 -3.34
CA TYR A 11 8.26 6.06 -3.25
C TYR A 11 9.77 5.89 -3.06
N THR A 12 10.57 6.90 -3.39
CA THR A 12 12.03 6.85 -3.23
C THR A 12 12.43 6.90 -1.76
N ALA A 13 11.68 7.62 -0.93
CA ALA A 13 11.94 7.72 0.50
C ALA A 13 11.85 6.37 1.23
N GLY A 14 11.01 5.45 0.74
CA GLY A 14 10.90 4.08 1.25
C GLY A 14 12.09 3.21 0.91
N MET A 15 12.63 3.33 -0.30
CA MET A 15 13.80 2.55 -0.74
C MET A 15 15.08 2.98 -0.02
N ALA A 16 15.26 4.25 0.28
CA ALA A 16 16.40 4.74 1.04
C ALA A 16 16.46 4.19 2.47
N ARG A 17 15.29 3.95 3.11
CA ARG A 17 15.23 3.33 4.44
C ARG A 17 15.57 1.85 4.41
N VAL A 18 15.18 1.11 3.38
CA VAL A 18 15.51 -0.31 3.22
C VAL A 18 17.00 -0.51 2.97
N GLN A 19 17.68 0.40 2.23
CA GLN A 19 19.12 0.34 2.03
C GLN A 19 19.93 0.73 3.28
N ALA A 20 19.40 1.57 4.14
CA ALA A 20 20.09 1.95 5.39
C ALA A 20 20.05 0.85 6.47
N ASP A 21 19.08 -0.07 6.40
CA ASP A 21 18.92 -1.17 7.37
C ASP A 21 19.67 -2.46 6.97
N HIS A 22 20.25 -2.49 5.77
CA HIS A 22 21.09 -3.61 5.30
C HIS A 22 22.59 -3.45 5.54
N SER A 23 23.02 -2.60 6.46
CA SER A 23 24.38 -2.69 7.01
C SER A 23 24.52 -3.86 7.99
N VAL A 24 24.16 -5.05 7.56
CA VAL A 24 24.53 -6.29 8.24
C VAL A 24 26.00 -6.52 7.94
N THR A 25 26.85 -6.30 8.92
CA THR A 25 28.22 -6.79 8.98
C THR A 25 28.21 -8.33 8.83
N GLY A 26 28.21 -8.79 7.59
CA GLY A 26 28.42 -10.19 7.26
C GLY A 26 29.87 -10.57 7.51
N VAL A 27 30.10 -11.29 8.59
CA VAL A 27 31.34 -12.05 8.82
C VAL A 27 31.55 -12.99 7.63
N MET A 28 32.57 -12.72 6.81
CA MET A 28 33.00 -13.64 5.77
C MET A 28 33.68 -14.86 6.42
N PRO A 29 33.30 -16.10 6.06
CA PRO A 29 34.06 -17.28 6.46
C PRO A 29 35.39 -17.29 5.69
N ARG A 30 36.49 -17.44 6.42
CA ARG A 30 37.82 -17.72 5.87
C ARG A 30 37.81 -19.10 5.19
N GLY A 31 37.94 -19.11 3.87
CA GLY A 31 38.21 -20.29 3.09
C GLY A 31 39.34 -20.02 2.11
N ALA A 32 40.45 -20.72 2.27
CA ALA A 32 41.65 -20.61 1.48
C ALA A 32 41.45 -21.09 0.01
N GLY A 33 42.07 -20.44 -0.96
CA GLY A 33 42.12 -20.87 -2.35
C GLY A 33 42.88 -19.91 -3.25
N THR A 34 44.07 -20.26 -3.54
CA THR A 34 45.15 -19.77 -4.42
C THR A 34 44.74 -19.20 -5.78
N GLY A 35 45.35 -18.06 -6.17
CA GLY A 35 45.92 -17.83 -7.50
C GLY A 35 45.00 -17.23 -8.56
N GLY A 36 45.26 -15.95 -8.89
CA GLY A 36 44.70 -15.34 -10.10
C GLY A 36 44.79 -13.80 -10.02
N SER A 37 45.96 -13.29 -10.43
CA SER A 37 46.20 -11.85 -10.59
C SER A 37 45.35 -11.29 -11.75
N HIS A 38 44.31 -10.51 -11.48
CA HIS A 38 43.70 -9.59 -12.43
C HIS A 38 43.96 -8.14 -11.98
N PRO A 39 44.63 -7.33 -12.81
CA PRO A 39 44.91 -5.94 -12.52
C PRO A 39 43.76 -5.03 -13.00
N TYR A 40 42.68 -4.98 -12.24
CA TYR A 40 41.70 -3.91 -12.35
C TYR A 40 41.37 -3.39 -10.95
N ALA A 41 42.41 -2.87 -10.29
CA ALA A 41 42.21 -1.90 -9.23
C ALA A 41 42.40 -0.51 -9.87
N ALA A 42 41.34 0.10 -10.30
CA ALA A 42 41.37 1.49 -10.68
C ALA A 42 40.11 2.16 -10.14
N GLY A 43 40.37 3.17 -9.34
CA GLY A 43 39.50 4.19 -8.84
C GLY A 43 38.21 4.44 -9.64
N GLY A 44 37.17 3.73 -9.32
CA GLY A 44 35.83 4.09 -9.69
C GLY A 44 35.38 5.19 -8.75
N THR A 45 35.48 6.45 -9.20
CA THR A 45 34.60 7.51 -8.68
C THR A 45 33.19 6.99 -8.88
N GLY A 46 32.60 6.45 -7.80
CA GLY A 46 31.21 6.03 -7.79
C GLY A 46 30.35 7.24 -8.17
N TYR A 47 29.93 7.29 -9.42
CA TYR A 47 28.84 8.16 -9.81
C TYR A 47 27.63 7.69 -9.01
N ALA A 48 27.35 8.36 -7.90
CA ALA A 48 26.07 8.23 -7.25
C ALA A 48 25.03 8.64 -8.30
N MET A 49 24.36 7.66 -8.90
CA MET A 49 23.21 7.96 -9.75
C MET A 49 22.25 8.82 -8.90
N PRO A 50 21.82 9.99 -9.39
CA PRO A 50 20.84 10.78 -8.65
C PRO A 50 19.64 9.87 -8.38
N ALA A 51 19.23 9.76 -7.14
CA ALA A 51 18.04 9.02 -6.77
C ALA A 51 16.88 9.57 -7.59
N VAL A 52 16.33 8.74 -8.47
CA VAL A 52 15.16 9.13 -9.27
C VAL A 52 13.99 9.24 -8.31
N HIS A 53 13.66 10.46 -7.91
CA HIS A 53 12.51 10.74 -7.07
C HIS A 53 11.23 10.46 -7.85
N THR A 54 10.49 9.45 -7.45
CA THR A 54 9.17 9.16 -8.02
C THR A 54 8.10 9.71 -7.10
N LEU A 55 7.77 10.98 -7.29
CA LEU A 55 6.64 11.63 -6.64
C LEU A 55 5.34 11.16 -7.31
N ALA A 56 4.61 10.29 -6.64
CA ALA A 56 3.30 9.84 -7.10
C ALA A 56 2.18 10.80 -6.71
N LEU A 57 2.31 11.50 -5.58
CA LEU A 57 1.46 12.61 -5.18
C LEU A 57 2.35 13.78 -4.82
N ASN A 58 1.99 14.98 -5.31
CA ASN A 58 2.75 16.20 -5.10
C ASN A 58 1.81 17.31 -4.60
N HIS A 59 1.76 17.50 -3.28
CA HIS A 59 0.95 18.52 -2.61
C HIS A 59 -0.53 18.48 -2.99
N VAL A 60 -1.11 17.27 -3.08
CA VAL A 60 -2.51 17.07 -3.51
C VAL A 60 -3.48 17.40 -2.38
N ASN A 61 -4.48 18.20 -2.71
CA ASN A 61 -5.65 18.47 -1.86
C ASN A 61 -6.87 17.83 -2.50
N PHE A 62 -7.75 17.25 -1.67
CA PHE A 62 -8.94 16.58 -2.13
C PHE A 62 -10.03 16.63 -1.06
N ASP A 63 -11.26 16.88 -1.47
CA ASP A 63 -12.45 16.89 -0.64
C ASP A 63 -13.53 16.02 -1.28
N LEU A 64 -14.23 15.25 -0.46
CA LEU A 64 -15.39 14.46 -0.85
C LEU A 64 -16.48 14.64 0.20
N ALA A 65 -17.56 15.26 -0.18
CA ALA A 65 -18.73 15.46 0.68
C ALA A 65 -19.55 14.15 0.81
N PRO A 66 -20.38 14.02 1.87
CA PRO A 66 -21.32 12.92 1.97
C PRO A 66 -22.28 12.88 0.79
N GLY A 67 -22.46 11.70 0.19
CA GLY A 67 -23.33 11.49 -0.98
C GLY A 67 -22.76 11.97 -2.31
N GLU A 68 -21.57 12.55 -2.32
CA GLU A 68 -20.89 12.99 -3.54
C GLU A 68 -20.24 11.82 -4.27
N THR A 69 -20.26 11.88 -5.61
CA THR A 69 -19.53 10.96 -6.49
C THR A 69 -18.51 11.74 -7.28
N VAL A 70 -17.24 11.33 -7.20
CA VAL A 70 -16.11 11.98 -7.88
C VAL A 70 -15.40 10.99 -8.78
N ALA A 71 -15.09 11.41 -10.02
CA ALA A 71 -14.25 10.67 -10.94
C ALA A 71 -12.83 11.27 -10.95
N VAL A 72 -11.82 10.45 -10.62
CA VAL A 72 -10.41 10.83 -10.72
C VAL A 72 -9.86 10.37 -12.07
N MET A 73 -9.58 11.31 -12.95
CA MET A 73 -9.14 11.07 -14.33
C MET A 73 -7.69 11.53 -14.54
N GLY A 74 -7.02 10.92 -15.52
CA GLY A 74 -5.65 11.26 -15.93
C GLY A 74 -4.93 10.09 -16.62
N PRO A 75 -3.76 10.32 -17.21
CA PRO A 75 -2.99 9.29 -17.89
C PRO A 75 -2.51 8.18 -16.94
N SER A 76 -2.03 7.06 -17.50
CA SER A 76 -1.39 6.01 -16.70
C SER A 76 -0.16 6.58 -15.98
N GLY A 77 0.04 6.15 -14.72
CA GLY A 77 1.16 6.64 -13.90
C GLY A 77 0.94 8.00 -13.22
N SER A 78 -0.20 8.69 -13.43
CA SER A 78 -0.46 10.01 -12.83
C SER A 78 -0.84 10.00 -11.34
N GLY A 79 -0.68 8.88 -10.63
CA GLY A 79 -0.93 8.82 -9.19
C GLY A 79 -2.38 8.55 -8.76
N LYS A 80 -3.32 8.29 -9.68
CA LYS A 80 -4.75 8.06 -9.35
C LYS A 80 -4.97 6.95 -8.33
N SER A 81 -4.40 5.78 -8.57
CA SER A 81 -4.51 4.64 -7.65
C SER A 81 -3.82 4.93 -6.31
N THR A 82 -2.69 5.63 -6.35
CA THR A 82 -1.97 6.08 -5.15
C THR A 82 -2.85 7.02 -4.32
N LEU A 83 -3.53 7.97 -4.97
CA LEU A 83 -4.47 8.87 -4.28
C LEU A 83 -5.60 8.08 -3.62
N LEU A 84 -6.28 7.18 -4.37
CA LEU A 84 -7.36 6.36 -3.82
C LEU A 84 -6.89 5.50 -2.65
N HIS A 85 -5.71 4.88 -2.74
CA HIS A 85 -5.15 4.10 -1.66
C HIS A 85 -4.78 4.94 -0.43
N ALA A 86 -4.30 6.18 -0.62
CA ALA A 86 -4.01 7.10 0.47
C ALA A 86 -5.30 7.58 1.15
N LEU A 87 -6.32 7.97 0.38
CA LEU A 87 -7.63 8.40 0.90
C LEU A 87 -8.31 7.31 1.72
N ALA A 88 -8.14 6.05 1.32
CA ALA A 88 -8.68 4.90 2.04
C ALA A 88 -7.78 4.40 3.19
N GLY A 89 -6.65 5.04 3.43
CA GLY A 89 -5.71 4.64 4.48
C GLY A 89 -5.04 3.28 4.24
N ILE A 90 -5.00 2.78 2.99
CA ILE A 90 -4.25 1.56 2.62
C ILE A 90 -2.75 1.86 2.69
N ILE A 91 -2.33 2.96 2.08
CA ILE A 91 -0.96 3.45 2.15
C ILE A 91 -0.90 4.71 3.03
N ARG A 92 0.22 4.89 3.72
CA ARG A 92 0.49 6.12 4.46
C ARG A 92 1.25 7.08 3.56
N PRO A 93 0.77 8.32 3.32
CA PRO A 93 1.52 9.31 2.57
C PRO A 93 2.84 9.66 3.27
N THR A 94 3.82 10.14 2.51
CA THR A 94 5.11 10.61 3.03
C THR A 94 4.92 11.85 3.89
N SER A 95 4.01 12.74 3.49
CA SER A 95 3.57 13.90 4.28
C SER A 95 2.12 14.28 3.93
N GLY A 96 1.55 15.19 4.71
CA GLY A 96 0.16 15.60 4.60
C GLY A 96 -0.78 14.79 5.48
N THR A 97 -2.06 15.07 5.39
CA THR A 97 -3.08 14.45 6.24
C THR A 97 -4.26 13.96 5.44
N VAL A 98 -4.84 12.85 5.86
CA VAL A 98 -6.13 12.36 5.39
C VAL A 98 -7.07 12.22 6.57
N THR A 99 -8.26 12.80 6.45
CA THR A 99 -9.30 12.77 7.48
C THR A 99 -10.57 12.12 6.92
N PHE A 100 -11.13 11.17 7.64
CA PHE A 100 -12.40 10.53 7.35
C PHE A 100 -13.37 10.78 8.50
N GLN A 101 -14.50 11.45 8.24
CA GLN A 101 -15.50 11.78 9.24
C GLN A 101 -14.92 12.42 10.52
N GLY A 102 -13.91 13.30 10.37
CA GLY A 102 -13.21 13.95 11.47
C GLY A 102 -12.07 13.16 12.10
N ALA A 103 -11.92 11.87 11.77
CA ALA A 103 -10.84 11.04 12.27
C ALA A 103 -9.61 11.12 11.36
N ASN A 104 -8.45 11.44 11.91
CA ASN A 104 -7.19 11.56 11.14
C ASN A 104 -6.57 10.18 10.86
N LEU A 105 -6.73 9.67 9.64
CA LEU A 105 -6.21 8.36 9.21
C LEU A 105 -4.69 8.29 9.22
N THR A 106 -4.01 9.40 8.94
CA THR A 106 -2.54 9.43 8.87
C THR A 106 -1.89 9.29 10.25
N ALA A 107 -2.62 9.67 11.31
CA ALA A 107 -2.16 9.54 12.70
C ALA A 107 -2.52 8.19 13.34
N MET A 108 -3.43 7.41 12.73
CA MET A 108 -3.86 6.11 13.27
C MET A 108 -2.78 5.05 13.17
N SER A 109 -2.83 4.06 14.06
CA SER A 109 -2.07 2.82 13.93
C SER A 109 -2.54 2.01 12.71
N ASP A 110 -1.73 1.09 12.21
CA ASP A 110 -2.09 0.23 11.08
C ASP A 110 -3.27 -0.69 11.43
N ALA A 111 -3.34 -1.13 12.70
CA ALA A 111 -4.45 -1.94 13.21
C ALA A 111 -5.77 -1.16 13.19
N ASP A 112 -5.77 0.10 13.68
CA ASP A 112 -6.97 0.93 13.71
C ASP A 112 -7.44 1.30 12.30
N ARG A 113 -6.51 1.62 11.39
CA ARG A 113 -6.83 1.86 9.97
C ARG A 113 -7.44 0.63 9.31
N THR A 114 -6.89 -0.56 9.62
CA THR A 114 -7.41 -1.82 9.07
C THR A 114 -8.83 -2.10 9.59
N LYS A 115 -9.08 -1.86 10.89
CA LYS A 115 -10.41 -2.00 11.47
C LYS A 115 -11.40 -1.01 10.85
N LEU A 116 -11.00 0.26 10.69
CA LEU A 116 -11.83 1.27 10.06
C LEU A 116 -12.17 0.92 8.61
N ARG A 117 -11.20 0.42 7.82
CA ARG A 117 -11.45 0.01 6.43
C ARG A 117 -12.48 -1.10 6.33
N ARG A 118 -12.41 -2.12 7.18
CA ARG A 118 -13.39 -3.22 7.15
C ARG A 118 -14.82 -2.76 7.37
N GLY A 119 -15.03 -1.79 8.26
CA GLY A 119 -16.37 -1.35 8.61
C GLY A 119 -16.91 -0.16 7.81
N ALA A 120 -16.04 0.65 7.20
CA ALA A 120 -16.44 1.94 6.63
C ALA A 120 -16.09 2.15 5.15
N PHE A 121 -15.27 1.28 4.55
CA PHE A 121 -14.86 1.40 3.16
C PHE A 121 -15.21 0.14 2.36
N GLY A 122 -15.71 0.34 1.14
CA GLY A 122 -15.85 -0.69 0.14
C GLY A 122 -14.86 -0.44 -1.01
N PHE A 123 -14.18 -1.48 -1.48
CA PHE A 123 -13.24 -1.41 -2.58
C PHE A 123 -13.69 -2.31 -3.73
N VAL A 124 -13.60 -1.76 -4.95
CA VAL A 124 -13.64 -2.54 -6.17
C VAL A 124 -12.28 -2.38 -6.85
N PHE A 125 -11.49 -3.45 -6.86
CA PHE A 125 -10.17 -3.43 -7.46
C PHE A 125 -10.22 -3.71 -8.96
N GLN A 126 -9.21 -3.24 -9.69
CA GLN A 126 -9.09 -3.45 -11.14
C GLN A 126 -8.92 -4.94 -11.49
N SER A 127 -8.26 -5.72 -10.64
CA SER A 127 -8.14 -7.17 -10.75
C SER A 127 -8.80 -7.82 -9.54
N GLY A 128 -9.50 -8.93 -9.76
CA GLY A 128 -10.09 -9.70 -8.65
C GLY A 128 -8.98 -10.18 -7.72
N GLN A 129 -9.00 -9.70 -6.49
CA GLN A 129 -8.06 -10.11 -5.43
C GLN A 129 -8.63 -11.30 -4.65
N LEU A 130 -9.06 -12.33 -5.39
CA LEU A 130 -9.53 -13.56 -4.80
C LEU A 130 -8.34 -14.41 -4.36
N LEU A 131 -8.48 -15.08 -3.24
CA LEU A 131 -7.55 -16.10 -2.78
C LEU A 131 -7.85 -17.39 -3.57
N PRO A 132 -6.92 -17.84 -4.45
CA PRO A 132 -7.17 -18.98 -5.32
C PRO A 132 -7.31 -20.30 -4.55
N GLU A 133 -6.82 -20.34 -3.31
CA GLU A 133 -6.89 -21.48 -2.40
C GLU A 133 -8.29 -21.66 -1.79
N LEU A 134 -9.14 -20.63 -1.86
CA LEU A 134 -10.49 -20.65 -1.27
C LEU A 134 -11.57 -20.74 -2.34
N PRO A 135 -12.65 -21.51 -2.09
CA PRO A 135 -13.86 -21.45 -2.89
C PRO A 135 -14.43 -20.04 -2.99
N ALA A 136 -15.24 -19.76 -4.04
CA ALA A 136 -15.85 -18.45 -4.23
C ALA A 136 -16.66 -17.98 -3.00
N VAL A 137 -17.44 -18.88 -2.41
CA VAL A 137 -18.25 -18.59 -1.22
C VAL A 137 -17.38 -18.17 -0.04
N GLU A 138 -16.25 -18.82 0.16
CA GLU A 138 -15.33 -18.49 1.27
C GLU A 138 -14.59 -17.17 1.03
N ASN A 139 -14.23 -16.86 -0.22
CA ASN A 139 -13.67 -15.55 -0.59
C ASN A 139 -14.65 -14.41 -0.23
N ILE A 140 -15.95 -14.61 -0.44
CA ILE A 140 -16.98 -13.62 -0.09
C ILE A 140 -17.23 -13.61 1.42
N ALA A 141 -17.18 -14.76 2.09
CA ALA A 141 -17.39 -14.88 3.53
C ALA A 141 -16.23 -14.33 4.36
N LEU A 142 -15.01 -14.37 3.81
CA LEU A 142 -13.77 -14.03 4.54
C LEU A 142 -13.81 -12.68 5.26
N PRO A 143 -14.25 -11.56 4.65
CA PRO A 143 -14.33 -10.28 5.37
C PRO A 143 -15.25 -10.33 6.60
N MET A 144 -16.36 -11.05 6.51
CA MET A 144 -17.31 -11.22 7.62
C MET A 144 -16.70 -12.06 8.74
N MET A 145 -15.98 -13.14 8.41
CA MET A 145 -15.25 -13.96 9.39
C MET A 145 -14.13 -13.17 10.06
N LEU A 146 -13.40 -12.34 9.33
CA LEU A 146 -12.38 -11.46 9.90
C LEU A 146 -12.96 -10.39 10.83
N ASP A 147 -14.25 -10.08 10.69
CA ASP A 147 -14.97 -9.16 11.56
C ASP A 147 -15.68 -9.86 12.73
N GLY A 148 -15.47 -11.18 12.87
CA GLY A 148 -15.91 -11.99 14.01
C GLY A 148 -17.18 -12.81 13.78
N ALA A 149 -17.73 -12.85 12.56
CA ALA A 149 -18.83 -13.75 12.24
C ALA A 149 -18.36 -15.22 12.26
N ASP A 150 -19.20 -16.11 12.73
CA ASP A 150 -18.94 -17.55 12.63
C ASP A 150 -19.00 -18.02 11.16
N TYR A 151 -18.33 -19.12 10.88
CA TYR A 151 -18.19 -19.66 9.52
C TYR A 151 -19.54 -19.88 8.82
N ARG A 152 -20.51 -20.46 9.53
CA ARG A 152 -21.81 -20.80 8.96
C ARG A 152 -22.58 -19.53 8.58
N SER A 153 -22.71 -18.59 9.50
CA SER A 153 -23.38 -17.30 9.24
C SER A 153 -22.74 -16.53 8.10
N ALA A 154 -21.40 -16.52 8.03
CA ALA A 154 -20.66 -15.83 6.96
C ALA A 154 -20.86 -16.49 5.60
N THR A 155 -20.82 -17.83 5.53
CA THR A 155 -21.02 -18.57 4.28
C THR A 155 -22.48 -18.53 3.82
N ASP A 156 -23.46 -18.61 4.72
CA ASP A 156 -24.89 -18.45 4.38
C ASP A 156 -25.15 -17.05 3.77
N ALA A 157 -24.59 -16.00 4.36
CA ALA A 157 -24.68 -14.65 3.81
C ALA A 157 -23.96 -14.53 2.45
N ALA A 158 -22.79 -15.16 2.31
CA ALA A 158 -22.04 -15.17 1.06
C ALA A 158 -22.80 -15.86 -0.08
N MET A 159 -23.51 -16.96 0.21
CA MET A 159 -24.35 -17.64 -0.77
C MET A 159 -25.46 -16.74 -1.30
N LEU A 160 -26.12 -15.94 -0.43
CA LEU A 160 -27.14 -14.99 -0.87
C LEU A 160 -26.59 -13.93 -1.84
N TRP A 161 -25.32 -13.54 -1.71
CA TRP A 161 -24.67 -12.65 -2.67
C TRP A 161 -24.36 -13.33 -3.98
N LEU A 162 -23.90 -14.59 -3.97
CA LEU A 162 -23.62 -15.37 -5.18
C LEU A 162 -24.88 -15.62 -6.01
N GLU A 163 -26.03 -15.82 -5.36
CA GLU A 163 -27.32 -15.99 -6.05
C GLU A 163 -27.83 -14.72 -6.75
N ARG A 164 -27.30 -13.55 -6.40
CA ARG A 164 -27.67 -12.24 -6.98
C ARG A 164 -26.80 -11.82 -8.16
N LEU A 165 -25.66 -12.46 -8.36
CA LEU A 165 -24.72 -12.19 -9.44
C LEU A 165 -24.96 -13.06 -10.65
#